data_6c506697da3f7982cd6ff01f18a803b9
#
_entry.id   6c506697da3f7982cd6ff01f18a803b9
#
_cell.length_a   1.000
_cell.length_b   1.000
_cell.length_c   1.000
_cell.angle_alpha   90.00
_cell.angle_beta   90.00
_cell.angle_gamma   90.00
#
_symmetry.space_group_name_H-M   'P 1'
#
loop_
_entity.id
_entity.type
_entity.pdbx_description
1 polymer ?
#
loop_
_entity_poly.entity_id
_entity_poly.type
_entity_poly.pdbx_seq_one_letter_code
_entity_poly.pdbx_strand_id
1 'polypeptide(L)'
;MNGKPQTRIYKNRWFAKFASREGISDTALVAAVEQANSGLIDADLGGGLIKQRVAREGGGKSGGYRTLVFFRHEERAIFAFGFAKSDKANLNAVELRTYKQAAKIVLALTQAQIDTEVREERLFEVTDDAKNL
;
A
#
# COMPACT_ATOMS: atom_id res chain seq x y z
N MET A 1 25.88 -5.31 6.74
CA MET A 1 24.66 -5.76 7.21
C MET A 1 23.89 -4.70 8.01
N ASN A 2 22.74 -4.46 7.66
CA ASN A 2 21.96 -3.49 8.38
C ASN A 2 20.97 -4.25 9.25
N GLY A 3 20.76 -3.83 10.43
CA GLY A 3 19.90 -4.50 11.37
C GLY A 3 18.44 -4.20 11.24
N LYS A 4 18.03 -3.48 10.19
CA LYS A 4 16.62 -3.11 10.05
C LYS A 4 15.82 -4.23 9.40
N PRO A 5 14.71 -4.68 10.02
CA PRO A 5 13.83 -5.60 9.34
C PRO A 5 13.20 -4.89 8.15
N GLN A 6 13.02 -5.63 7.08
CA GLN A 6 12.36 -5.06 5.92
C GLN A 6 10.86 -5.07 6.12
N THR A 7 10.23 -3.97 5.72
CA THR A 7 8.78 -3.89 5.71
C THR A 7 8.22 -4.89 4.71
N ARG A 8 7.28 -5.71 5.15
CA ARG A 8 6.57 -6.63 4.27
C ARG A 8 5.43 -5.87 3.62
N ILE A 9 5.36 -5.93 2.30
CA ILE A 9 4.44 -5.13 1.51
C ILE A 9 3.52 -6.05 0.71
N TYR A 10 2.23 -5.73 0.72
CA TYR A 10 1.21 -6.53 0.03
C TYR A 10 0.22 -5.61 -0.66
N LYS A 11 -0.54 -6.19 -1.58
CA LYS A 11 -1.69 -5.55 -2.19
C LYS A 11 -2.86 -6.51 -2.13
N ASN A 12 -4.06 -5.99 -1.87
CA ASN A 12 -5.25 -6.83 -1.87
C ASN A 12 -5.71 -7.08 -3.31
N ARG A 13 -6.76 -7.88 -3.47
CA ARG A 13 -7.25 -8.24 -4.82
C ARG A 13 -7.64 -7.03 -5.64
N TRP A 14 -8.36 -6.12 -5.01
CA TRP A 14 -8.80 -4.93 -5.73
C TRP A 14 -7.61 -4.14 -6.22
N PHE A 15 -6.63 -3.92 -5.34
CA PHE A 15 -5.46 -3.12 -5.70
C PHE A 15 -4.60 -3.83 -6.74
N ALA A 16 -4.50 -5.16 -6.66
CA ALA A 16 -3.74 -5.91 -7.66
C ALA A 16 -4.30 -5.69 -9.05
N LYS A 17 -5.63 -5.70 -9.18
CA LYS A 17 -6.28 -5.44 -10.47
C LYS A 17 -6.09 -3.99 -10.91
N PHE A 18 -6.22 -3.07 -9.98
CA PHE A 18 -6.02 -1.64 -10.25
C PHE A 18 -4.59 -1.40 -10.75
N ALA A 19 -3.60 -1.92 -10.03
CA ALA A 19 -2.19 -1.73 -10.38
C ALA A 19 -1.87 -2.34 -11.75
N SER A 20 -2.42 -3.52 -12.04
CA SER A 20 -2.23 -4.15 -13.34
C SER A 20 -2.81 -3.29 -14.45
N ARG A 21 -4.03 -2.81 -14.26
CA ARG A 21 -4.70 -1.98 -15.26
C ARG A 21 -3.98 -0.65 -15.49
N GLU A 22 -3.47 -0.07 -14.41
CA GLU A 22 -2.81 1.24 -14.49
C GLU A 22 -1.32 1.16 -14.78
N GLY A 23 -0.75 -0.03 -14.80
CA GLY A 23 0.68 -0.18 -15.05
C GLY A 23 1.54 0.24 -13.86
N ILE A 24 1.05 0.08 -12.65
CA ILE A 24 1.82 0.42 -11.45
C ILE A 24 2.71 -0.74 -11.09
N SER A 25 4.02 -0.52 -11.10
CA SER A 25 5.00 -1.57 -10.81
C SER A 25 5.18 -1.77 -9.32
N ASP A 26 5.67 -2.96 -8.95
CA ASP A 26 6.02 -3.22 -7.56
C ASP A 26 7.10 -2.27 -7.08
N THR A 27 8.03 -1.88 -7.95
CA THR A 27 9.07 -0.91 -7.61
C THR A 27 8.47 0.41 -7.13
N ALA A 28 7.42 0.87 -7.81
CA ALA A 28 6.76 2.12 -7.42
C ALA A 28 6.08 1.99 -6.06
N LEU A 29 5.50 0.83 -5.77
CA LEU A 29 4.87 0.59 -4.48
C LEU A 29 5.89 0.53 -3.36
N VAL A 30 7.02 -0.14 -3.59
CA VAL A 30 8.11 -0.19 -2.62
C VAL A 30 8.63 1.22 -2.32
N ALA A 31 8.81 2.04 -3.35
CA ALA A 31 9.28 3.41 -3.16
C ALA A 31 8.31 4.22 -2.30
N ALA A 32 7.00 4.04 -2.53
CA ALA A 32 5.99 4.74 -1.72
C ALA A 32 6.05 4.34 -0.25
N VAL A 33 6.28 3.05 0.02
CA VAL A 33 6.39 2.57 1.40
C VAL A 33 7.68 3.08 2.05
N GLU A 34 8.77 3.12 1.29
CA GLU A 34 10.02 3.66 1.82
C GLU A 34 9.86 5.13 2.21
N GLN A 35 9.13 5.90 1.42
CA GLN A 35 8.83 7.28 1.76
C GLN A 35 8.00 7.36 3.04
N ALA A 36 6.99 6.50 3.18
CA ALA A 36 6.17 6.48 4.39
C ALA A 36 7.01 6.14 5.61
N ASN A 37 7.92 5.18 5.49
CA ASN A 37 8.82 4.82 6.59
C ASN A 37 9.75 5.98 6.98
N SER A 38 10.05 6.86 6.04
CA SER A 38 10.87 8.04 6.29
C SER A 38 10.06 9.20 6.84
N GLY A 39 8.77 9.03 7.04
CA GLY A 39 7.92 10.09 7.54
C GLY A 39 7.25 10.92 6.46
N LEU A 40 7.45 10.59 5.19
CA LEU A 40 6.84 11.31 4.09
C LEU A 40 5.49 10.67 3.75
N ILE A 41 4.51 10.97 4.56
CA ILE A 41 3.15 10.45 4.42
C ILE A 41 2.25 11.57 3.93
N ASP A 42 1.46 11.28 2.89
CA ASP A 42 0.54 12.27 2.33
C ASP A 42 -0.51 12.69 3.37
N ALA A 43 -1.14 11.71 4.00
CA ALA A 43 -2.08 11.99 5.08
C ALA A 43 -2.21 10.76 5.98
N ASP A 44 -2.15 10.97 7.27
CA ASP A 44 -2.41 9.93 8.26
C ASP A 44 -3.87 10.05 8.67
N LEU A 45 -4.67 9.06 8.30
CA LEU A 45 -6.10 9.08 8.55
C LEU A 45 -6.47 8.45 9.88
N GLY A 46 -5.48 7.91 10.61
CA GLY A 46 -5.71 7.28 11.90
C GLY A 46 -5.99 5.80 11.80
N GLY A 47 -5.75 5.09 12.91
CA GLY A 47 -6.05 3.66 12.99
C GLY A 47 -5.20 2.77 12.10
N GLY A 48 -4.06 3.26 11.65
CA GLY A 48 -3.21 2.50 10.73
C GLY A 48 -3.54 2.74 9.27
N LEU A 49 -4.47 3.63 8.97
CA LEU A 49 -4.82 3.93 7.58
C LEU A 49 -4.12 5.22 7.17
N ILE A 50 -3.35 5.15 6.09
CA ILE A 50 -2.70 6.33 5.54
C ILE A 50 -3.09 6.52 4.08
N LYS A 51 -3.00 7.76 3.63
CA LYS A 51 -3.08 8.09 2.21
C LYS A 51 -1.67 8.33 1.74
N GLN A 52 -1.29 7.71 0.62
CA GLN A 52 0.07 7.80 0.15
C GLN A 52 0.10 7.98 -1.36
N ARG A 53 1.04 8.78 -1.81
CA ARG A 53 1.23 9.00 -3.25
C ARG A 53 2.07 7.87 -3.83
N VAL A 54 1.68 7.45 -5.03
CA VAL A 54 2.49 6.53 -5.81
C VAL A 54 2.80 7.21 -7.14
N ALA A 55 4.08 7.30 -7.46
CA ALA A 55 4.51 7.98 -8.67
C ALA A 55 4.08 7.19 -9.91
N ARG A 56 3.69 7.93 -10.95
CA ARG A 56 3.36 7.32 -12.23
C ARG A 56 4.65 7.12 -13.00
N GLU A 57 4.87 5.90 -13.46
CA GLU A 57 6.07 5.59 -14.21
C GLU A 57 6.08 6.33 -15.54
N GLY A 58 7.18 7.00 -15.82
CA GLY A 58 7.31 7.78 -17.05
C GLY A 58 6.50 9.06 -17.08
N GLY A 59 5.69 9.31 -16.07
CA GLY A 59 4.91 10.54 -15.99
C GLY A 59 5.56 11.51 -15.05
N GLY A 60 5.34 12.77 -15.23
CA GLY A 60 5.87 13.78 -14.35
C GLY A 60 5.20 13.75 -12.98
N LYS A 61 5.56 14.73 -12.16
CA LYS A 61 5.05 14.83 -10.79
C LYS A 61 3.54 14.91 -10.70
N SER A 62 2.91 15.38 -11.76
CA SER A 62 1.47 15.61 -11.74
C SER A 62 0.65 14.38 -12.13
N GLY A 63 1.28 13.29 -12.54
CA GLY A 63 0.58 12.14 -13.06
C GLY A 63 0.46 10.96 -12.11
N GLY A 64 0.61 11.18 -10.82
CA GLY A 64 0.64 10.09 -9.87
C GLY A 64 -0.71 9.58 -9.45
N TYR A 65 -0.66 8.65 -8.52
CA TYR A 65 -1.86 8.03 -7.92
C TYR A 65 -1.92 8.36 -6.46
N ARG A 66 -3.13 8.37 -5.92
CA ARG A 66 -3.36 8.40 -4.48
C ARG A 66 -3.81 7.03 -4.07
N THR A 67 -3.25 6.54 -2.97
CA THR A 67 -3.59 5.19 -2.50
C THR A 67 -3.95 5.23 -1.03
N LEU A 68 -4.77 4.26 -0.63
CA LEU A 68 -5.03 3.99 0.78
C LEU A 68 -4.24 2.76 1.16
N VAL A 69 -3.46 2.86 2.23
CA VAL A 69 -2.55 1.82 2.67
C VAL A 69 -2.80 1.54 4.14
N PHE A 70 -2.91 0.26 4.49
CA PHE A 70 -2.88 -0.16 5.89
C PHE A 70 -1.40 -0.23 6.26
N PHE A 71 -0.97 0.60 7.20
CA PHE A 71 0.46 0.83 7.40
C PHE A 71 0.86 0.71 8.85
N ARG A 72 1.87 -0.12 9.12
CA ARG A 72 2.58 -0.16 10.38
C ARG A 72 4.05 0.11 10.08
N HIS A 73 4.57 1.17 10.64
CA HIS A 73 5.91 1.68 10.36
C HIS A 73 6.96 0.57 10.45
N GLU A 74 7.72 0.41 9.39
CA GLU A 74 8.82 -0.56 9.25
C GLU A 74 8.43 -2.02 9.44
N GLU A 75 7.15 -2.34 9.48
CA GLU A 75 6.68 -3.71 9.66
C GLU A 75 5.84 -4.20 8.50
N ARG A 76 4.75 -3.53 8.20
CA ARG A 76 3.78 -4.06 7.24
C ARG A 76 3.04 -2.94 6.53
N ALA A 77 2.83 -3.13 5.24
CA ALA A 77 2.03 -2.21 4.44
C ALA A 77 1.17 -3.02 3.49
N ILE A 78 -0.13 -2.70 3.42
CA ILE A 78 -1.04 -3.36 2.49
C ILE A 78 -1.78 -2.29 1.70
N PHE A 79 -1.56 -2.27 0.38
CA PHE A 79 -2.27 -1.36 -0.51
C PHE A 79 -3.68 -1.88 -0.72
N ALA A 80 -4.67 -1.06 -0.39
CA ALA A 80 -6.08 -1.48 -0.35
C ALA A 80 -6.97 -0.78 -1.37
N PHE A 81 -6.63 0.43 -1.78
CA PHE A 81 -7.45 1.20 -2.70
C PHE A 81 -6.59 2.27 -3.36
N GLY A 82 -7.00 2.71 -4.54
CA GLY A 82 -6.27 3.77 -5.21
C GLY A 82 -7.09 4.40 -6.33
N PHE A 83 -6.63 5.58 -6.75
CA PHE A 83 -7.25 6.29 -7.85
C PHE A 83 -6.21 7.22 -8.47
N ALA A 84 -6.40 7.56 -9.73
CA ALA A 84 -5.52 8.50 -10.40
C ALA A 84 -5.72 9.88 -9.79
N LYS A 85 -4.65 10.67 -9.74
CA LYS A 85 -4.71 12.00 -9.16
C LYS A 85 -5.77 12.87 -9.81
N SER A 86 -6.01 12.68 -11.12
CA SER A 86 -7.02 13.45 -11.83
C SER A 86 -8.45 13.05 -11.49
N ASP A 87 -8.63 11.87 -10.94
CA ASP A 87 -9.95 11.38 -10.56
C ASP A 87 -10.17 11.69 -9.10
N LYS A 88 -11.32 12.24 -8.77
CA LYS A 88 -11.63 12.50 -7.38
C LYS A 88 -12.41 11.32 -6.82
N ALA A 89 -11.81 10.66 -5.85
CA ALA A 89 -12.52 9.69 -5.06
C ALA A 89 -12.79 10.33 -3.72
N ASN A 90 -14.02 10.72 -3.48
CA ASN A 90 -14.42 11.29 -2.20
C ASN A 90 -14.97 10.15 -1.37
N LEU A 91 -14.13 9.65 -0.46
CA LEU A 91 -14.60 8.65 0.48
C LEU A 91 -15.49 9.34 1.51
N ASN A 92 -16.71 8.81 1.68
CA ASN A 92 -17.58 9.34 2.71
C ASN A 92 -17.18 8.77 4.07
N ALA A 93 -17.80 9.28 5.13
CA ALA A 93 -17.44 8.89 6.50
C ALA A 93 -17.63 7.40 6.75
N VAL A 94 -18.64 6.79 6.13
CA VAL A 94 -18.90 5.36 6.31
C VAL A 94 -17.79 4.53 5.65
N GLU A 95 -17.43 4.89 4.42
CA GLU A 95 -16.36 4.19 3.71
C GLU A 95 -15.04 4.33 4.45
N LEU A 96 -14.73 5.52 4.92
CA LEU A 96 -13.50 5.76 5.66
C LEU A 96 -13.44 4.91 6.92
N ARG A 97 -14.55 4.84 7.64
CA ARG A 97 -14.63 4.02 8.85
C ARG A 97 -14.42 2.54 8.53
N THR A 98 -14.99 2.08 7.42
CA THR A 98 -14.82 0.70 6.98
C THR A 98 -13.36 0.39 6.71
N TYR A 99 -12.65 1.28 6.01
CA TYR A 99 -11.23 1.09 5.76
C TYR A 99 -10.41 1.10 7.06
N LYS A 100 -10.76 1.97 8.01
CA LYS A 100 -10.07 1.98 9.30
C LYS A 100 -10.26 0.68 10.07
N GLN A 101 -11.47 0.13 10.03
CA GLN A 101 -11.74 -1.14 10.69
C GLN A 101 -10.96 -2.27 10.02
N ALA A 102 -10.90 -2.27 8.69
CA ALA A 102 -10.12 -3.26 7.96
C ALA A 102 -8.64 -3.15 8.30
N ALA A 103 -8.12 -1.92 8.39
CA ALA A 103 -6.72 -1.70 8.74
C ALA A 103 -6.40 -2.32 10.10
N LYS A 104 -7.27 -2.07 11.08
CA LYS A 104 -7.08 -2.60 12.43
C LYS A 104 -7.02 -4.13 12.42
N ILE A 105 -7.92 -4.76 11.69
CA ILE A 105 -7.99 -6.21 11.61
C ILE A 105 -6.75 -6.77 10.92
N VAL A 106 -6.41 -6.24 9.76
CA VAL A 106 -5.33 -6.80 8.94
C VAL A 106 -3.96 -6.56 9.56
N LEU A 107 -3.77 -5.40 10.19
CA LEU A 107 -2.49 -5.11 10.83
C LEU A 107 -2.30 -5.94 12.10
N ALA A 108 -3.38 -6.46 12.69
CA ALA A 108 -3.29 -7.32 13.86
C ALA A 108 -3.08 -8.79 13.52
N LEU A 109 -3.17 -9.18 12.25
CA LEU A 109 -2.96 -10.57 11.87
C LEU A 109 -1.50 -10.98 12.09
N THR A 110 -1.32 -12.25 12.50
CA THR A 110 0.02 -12.80 12.61
C THR A 110 0.61 -12.97 11.21
N GLN A 111 1.93 -13.13 11.14
CA GLN A 111 2.55 -13.39 9.84
C GLN A 111 2.04 -14.69 9.23
N ALA A 112 1.79 -15.71 10.05
CA ALA A 112 1.24 -16.96 9.55
C ALA A 112 -0.15 -16.76 8.94
N GLN A 113 -0.97 -15.90 9.54
CA GLN A 113 -2.28 -15.58 8.99
C GLN A 113 -2.17 -14.80 7.68
N ILE A 114 -1.23 -13.87 7.61
CA ILE A 114 -0.96 -13.14 6.36
C ILE A 114 -0.50 -14.12 5.27
N ASP A 115 0.38 -15.05 5.63
CA ASP A 115 0.87 -16.05 4.66
C ASP A 115 -0.27 -16.89 4.11
N THR A 116 -1.26 -17.21 4.94
CA THR A 116 -2.46 -17.91 4.50
C THR A 116 -3.23 -17.06 3.50
N GLU A 117 -3.38 -15.77 3.75
CA GLU A 117 -4.05 -14.87 2.82
C GLU A 117 -3.35 -14.84 1.48
N VAL A 118 -2.02 -14.90 1.48
CA VAL A 118 -1.24 -14.93 0.25
C VAL A 118 -1.48 -16.25 -0.50
N ARG A 119 -1.45 -17.37 0.21
CA ARG A 119 -1.70 -18.67 -0.42
C ARG A 119 -3.11 -18.76 -1.03
N GLU A 120 -4.07 -18.13 -0.37
CA GLU A 120 -5.47 -18.14 -0.84
C GLU A 120 -5.73 -17.03 -1.86
N GLU A 121 -4.70 -16.31 -2.25
CA GLU A 121 -4.77 -15.25 -3.26
C GLU A 121 -5.72 -14.12 -2.89
N ARG A 122 -5.80 -13.82 -1.61
CA ARG A 122 -6.50 -12.63 -1.13
C ARG A 122 -5.54 -11.47 -0.89
N LEU A 123 -4.26 -11.78 -0.74
CA LEU A 123 -3.18 -10.80 -0.72
C LEU A 123 -2.10 -11.27 -1.69
N PHE A 124 -1.39 -10.31 -2.26
CA PHE A 124 -0.27 -10.58 -3.17
C PHE A 124 0.94 -9.84 -2.65
N GLU A 125 2.04 -10.54 -2.47
CA GLU A 125 3.24 -9.91 -1.96
C GLU A 125 3.88 -9.01 -3.01
N VAL A 126 4.33 -7.85 -2.57
CA VAL A 126 5.00 -6.88 -3.42
C VAL A 126 6.50 -7.00 -3.17
N THR A 127 7.24 -7.25 -4.23
CA THR A 127 8.69 -7.38 -4.13
C THR A 127 9.34 -6.47 -5.15
N ASP A 128 10.50 -5.92 -4.77
CA ASP A 128 11.27 -5.09 -5.68
C ASP A 128 12.42 -5.91 -6.21
N ASP A 129 12.17 -6.60 -7.32
CA ASP A 129 13.15 -7.50 -7.90
C ASP A 129 14.41 -6.77 -8.36
N ALA A 130 14.29 -5.48 -8.65
CA ALA A 130 15.45 -4.71 -9.06
C ALA A 130 16.50 -4.60 -7.94
N LYS A 131 16.08 -4.66 -6.69
CA LYS A 131 16.99 -4.59 -5.57
C LYS A 131 17.71 -5.90 -5.28
N ASN A 132 17.27 -6.97 -5.91
CA ASN A 132 17.82 -8.30 -5.67
C ASN A 132 18.84 -8.72 -6.71
N LEU A 133 19.13 -7.84 -7.63
CA LEU A 133 20.09 -8.13 -8.70
C LEU A 133 21.52 -7.79 -8.31
#